data_e3aa62494c33bd4587ef96850aa0bc86
#
_entry.id   e3aa62494c33bd4587ef96850aa0bc86
#
_cell.length_a   1.000
_cell.length_b   1.000
_cell.length_c   1.000
_cell.angle_alpha   90.00
_cell.angle_beta   90.00
_cell.angle_gamma   90.00
#
_symmetry.space_group_name_H-M   'P 1'
#
loop_
_entity.id
_entity.type
_entity.pdbx_description
1 polymer ?
#
loop_
_entity_poly.entity_id
_entity_poly.type
_entity_poly.pdbx_seq_one_letter_code
_entity_poly.pdbx_strand_id
1 'polypeptide(L)'
;MGELAGSGDDGTTGLLGGGRASKDDLRIETYGTVDEASSALGLAKALTSEPRVKEILEGLQAGLYRVGAELATNPASAASFATTSPEDVSALDRLMGELEAEVPMPQGFILPGTTPASAALDLARAVVRRAERRCVTLTREGGVANPELRRYLNRLGLLLFVLGRYQEGLAGSPARAAKD
;
A
#
# COMPACT_ATOMS: atom_id res chain seq x y z
N MET A 1 -20.12 21.13 -1.11
CA MET A 1 -20.29 19.89 -1.88
C MET A 1 -20.87 20.10 -3.29
N GLY A 2 -21.50 21.23 -3.59
CA GLY A 2 -22.17 21.48 -4.89
C GLY A 2 -21.25 21.59 -6.11
N GLU A 3 -19.98 22.04 -5.95
CA GLU A 3 -19.07 22.24 -7.09
C GLU A 3 -18.36 20.96 -7.57
N LEU A 4 -18.35 19.89 -6.78
CA LEU A 4 -17.71 18.61 -7.15
C LEU A 4 -18.70 17.61 -7.76
N ALA A 5 -20.01 17.86 -7.61
CA ALA A 5 -21.03 16.97 -8.16
C ALA A 5 -21.03 17.06 -9.70
N GLY A 6 -20.85 15.94 -10.35
CA GLY A 6 -20.90 15.84 -11.82
C GLY A 6 -19.57 16.15 -12.55
N SER A 7 -18.53 16.66 -11.88
CA SER A 7 -17.27 17.03 -12.55
C SER A 7 -16.50 15.86 -13.19
N GLY A 8 -16.93 14.63 -12.97
CA GLY A 8 -16.33 13.42 -13.54
C GLY A 8 -17.33 12.52 -14.28
N ASP A 9 -18.54 13.00 -14.54
CA ASP A 9 -19.60 12.22 -15.20
C ASP A 9 -19.30 11.99 -16.70
N ASP A 10 -18.41 12.80 -17.26
CA ASP A 10 -17.85 12.65 -18.61
C ASP A 10 -16.80 11.52 -18.74
N GLY A 11 -16.55 10.74 -17.67
CA GLY A 11 -15.53 9.68 -17.65
C GLY A 11 -14.10 10.19 -17.46
N THR A 12 -13.90 11.48 -17.15
CA THR A 12 -12.57 12.04 -16.87
C THR A 12 -12.40 12.43 -15.40
N THR A 13 -11.15 12.65 -14.96
CA THR A 13 -10.80 13.13 -13.62
C THR A 13 -9.65 14.11 -13.67
N GLY A 14 -9.55 15.02 -12.66
CA GLY A 14 -8.45 15.96 -12.52
C GLY A 14 -7.17 15.28 -12.00
N LEU A 15 -6.03 15.76 -12.45
CA LEU A 15 -4.71 15.41 -11.90
C LEU A 15 -4.20 16.51 -10.97
N LEU A 16 -3.35 16.15 -10.02
CA LEU A 16 -2.63 17.11 -9.19
C LEU A 16 -1.65 17.92 -10.07
N GLY A 17 -1.61 19.22 -9.87
CA GLY A 17 -0.81 20.12 -10.71
C GLY A 17 -1.47 20.48 -12.05
N GLY A 18 -2.75 20.13 -12.23
CA GLY A 18 -3.58 20.52 -13.39
C GLY A 18 -3.68 19.45 -14.48
N GLY A 19 -4.59 19.70 -15.43
CA GLY A 19 -4.94 18.72 -16.48
C GLY A 19 -5.99 17.72 -16.03
N ARG A 20 -6.50 16.96 -17.00
CA ARG A 20 -7.49 15.88 -16.81
C ARG A 20 -7.01 14.61 -17.53
N ALA A 21 -7.40 13.47 -17.02
CA ALA A 21 -7.16 12.17 -17.64
C ALA A 21 -8.45 11.36 -17.68
N SER A 22 -8.54 10.39 -18.57
CA SER A 22 -9.63 9.42 -18.59
C SER A 22 -9.58 8.54 -17.32
N LYS A 23 -10.74 8.20 -16.77
CA LYS A 23 -10.81 7.36 -15.55
C LYS A 23 -10.30 5.94 -15.77
N ASP A 24 -10.21 5.47 -17.01
CA ASP A 24 -9.62 4.18 -17.39
C ASP A 24 -8.14 4.25 -17.75
N ASP A 25 -7.50 5.44 -17.62
CA ASP A 25 -6.06 5.59 -17.77
C ASP A 25 -5.31 4.74 -16.73
N LEU A 26 -4.21 4.10 -17.16
CA LEU A 26 -3.39 3.26 -16.29
C LEU A 26 -2.88 3.99 -15.03
N ARG A 27 -2.64 5.30 -15.12
CA ARG A 27 -2.28 6.14 -13.99
C ARG A 27 -3.40 6.20 -12.94
N ILE A 28 -4.64 6.41 -13.42
CA ILE A 28 -5.82 6.47 -12.56
C ILE A 28 -6.06 5.12 -11.89
N GLU A 29 -5.98 4.04 -12.66
CA GLU A 29 -6.07 2.67 -12.16
C GLU A 29 -4.98 2.35 -11.13
N THR A 30 -3.76 2.86 -11.33
CA THR A 30 -2.63 2.62 -10.41
C THR A 30 -2.84 3.32 -9.07
N TYR A 31 -3.12 4.63 -9.04
CA TYR A 31 -3.34 5.30 -7.77
C TYR A 31 -4.68 4.92 -7.12
N GLY A 32 -5.70 4.57 -7.91
CA GLY A 32 -6.95 4.01 -7.37
C GLY A 32 -6.71 2.69 -6.64
N THR A 33 -5.81 1.83 -7.16
CA THR A 33 -5.41 0.61 -6.46
C THR A 33 -4.58 0.91 -5.18
N VAL A 34 -3.82 2.00 -5.16
CA VAL A 34 -3.13 2.48 -3.94
C VAL A 34 -4.14 2.95 -2.89
N ASP A 35 -5.22 3.61 -3.31
CA ASP A 35 -6.31 4.02 -2.41
C ASP A 35 -7.06 2.82 -1.83
N GLU A 36 -7.35 1.80 -2.66
CA GLU A 36 -7.89 0.52 -2.16
C GLU A 36 -6.96 -0.12 -1.11
N ALA A 37 -5.64 -0.10 -1.34
CA ALA A 37 -4.65 -0.61 -0.38
C ALA A 37 -4.71 0.16 0.94
N SER A 38 -4.80 1.49 0.90
CA SER A 38 -4.95 2.33 2.09
C SER A 38 -6.24 2.03 2.85
N SER A 39 -7.34 1.82 2.15
CA SER A 39 -8.63 1.44 2.73
C SER A 39 -8.56 0.06 3.40
N ALA A 40 -7.87 -0.90 2.78
CA ALA A 40 -7.64 -2.23 3.36
C ALA A 40 -6.76 -2.18 4.61
N LEU A 41 -5.74 -1.29 4.67
CA LEU A 41 -4.98 -1.02 5.90
C LEU A 41 -5.87 -0.42 6.98
N GLY A 42 -6.80 0.47 6.61
CA GLY A 42 -7.80 1.03 7.52
C GLY A 42 -8.68 -0.05 8.15
N LEU A 43 -9.10 -1.04 7.36
CA LEU A 43 -9.85 -2.20 7.86
C LEU A 43 -9.01 -3.01 8.87
N ALA A 44 -7.76 -3.33 8.55
CA ALA A 44 -6.85 -4.04 9.45
C ALA A 44 -6.65 -3.27 10.77
N LYS A 45 -6.48 -1.93 10.69
CA LYS A 45 -6.38 -1.04 11.85
C LYS A 45 -7.62 -1.07 12.74
N ALA A 46 -8.80 -1.14 12.16
CA ALA A 46 -10.05 -1.22 12.90
C ALA A 46 -10.25 -2.58 13.61
N LEU A 47 -9.67 -3.65 13.06
CA LEU A 47 -9.80 -5.02 13.57
C LEU A 47 -8.72 -5.41 14.60
N THR A 48 -7.63 -4.67 14.71
CA THR A 48 -6.61 -4.93 15.73
C THR A 48 -6.90 -4.18 17.02
N SER A 49 -6.65 -4.81 18.17
CA SER A 49 -6.63 -4.14 19.48
C SER A 49 -5.24 -3.59 19.84
N GLU A 50 -4.19 -4.02 19.13
CA GLU A 50 -2.79 -3.76 19.48
C GLU A 50 -2.37 -2.32 19.13
N PRO A 51 -2.01 -1.48 20.13
CA PRO A 51 -1.69 -0.06 19.88
C PRO A 51 -0.52 0.13 18.91
N ARG A 52 0.54 -0.67 19.06
CA ARG A 52 1.72 -0.60 18.18
C ARG A 52 1.37 -0.92 16.72
N VAL A 53 0.51 -1.92 16.50
CA VAL A 53 0.05 -2.28 15.15
C VAL A 53 -0.79 -1.16 14.55
N LYS A 54 -1.65 -0.50 15.35
CA LYS A 54 -2.43 0.67 14.91
C LYS A 54 -1.53 1.81 14.46
N GLU A 55 -0.52 2.16 15.26
CA GLU A 55 0.45 3.21 14.96
C GLU A 55 1.23 2.90 13.66
N ILE A 56 1.71 1.67 13.51
CA ILE A 56 2.37 1.22 12.29
C ILE A 56 1.43 1.41 11.08
N LEU A 57 0.20 0.95 11.17
CA LEU A 57 -0.77 1.05 10.06
C LEU A 57 -1.11 2.50 9.70
N GLU A 58 -1.18 3.41 10.66
CA GLU A 58 -1.34 4.86 10.41
C GLU A 58 -0.15 5.44 9.65
N GLY A 59 1.06 5.09 10.03
CA GLY A 59 2.28 5.47 9.31
C GLY A 59 2.31 4.95 7.87
N LEU A 60 1.89 3.68 7.67
CA LEU A 60 1.81 3.08 6.34
C LEU A 60 0.72 3.72 5.46
N GLN A 61 -0.43 4.09 6.04
CA GLN A 61 -1.46 4.85 5.31
C GLN A 61 -0.96 6.23 4.89
N ALA A 62 -0.23 6.95 5.76
CA ALA A 62 0.41 8.22 5.41
C ALA A 62 1.45 8.06 4.28
N GLY A 63 2.20 6.95 4.28
CA GLY A 63 3.10 6.60 3.19
C GLY A 63 2.38 6.34 1.87
N LEU A 64 1.29 5.56 1.88
CA LEU A 64 0.46 5.32 0.70
C LEU A 64 -0.21 6.61 0.17
N TYR A 65 -0.59 7.54 1.06
CA TYR A 65 -1.08 8.85 0.64
C TYR A 65 -0.04 9.61 -0.20
N ARG A 66 1.24 9.62 0.24
CA ARG A 66 2.33 10.24 -0.54
C ARG A 66 2.55 9.55 -1.88
N VAL A 67 2.59 8.21 -1.90
CA VAL A 67 2.67 7.41 -3.13
C VAL A 67 1.52 7.73 -4.08
N GLY A 68 0.29 7.76 -3.57
CA GLY A 68 -0.90 8.09 -4.37
C GLY A 68 -0.85 9.51 -4.93
N ALA A 69 -0.43 10.50 -4.13
CA ALA A 69 -0.28 11.89 -4.56
C ALA A 69 0.77 12.01 -5.69
N GLU A 70 1.93 11.35 -5.54
CA GLU A 70 2.97 11.34 -6.59
C GLU A 70 2.46 10.70 -7.89
N LEU A 71 1.75 9.57 -7.81
CA LEU A 71 1.13 8.91 -8.95
C LEU A 71 0.03 9.76 -9.60
N ALA A 72 -0.76 10.49 -8.82
CA ALA A 72 -1.84 11.37 -9.31
C ALA A 72 -1.32 12.69 -9.89
N THR A 73 -0.03 13.00 -9.77
CA THR A 73 0.56 14.25 -10.25
C THR A 73 0.71 14.24 -11.76
N ASN A 74 0.32 15.35 -12.40
CA ASN A 74 0.59 15.58 -13.83
C ASN A 74 2.12 15.55 -14.05
N PRO A 75 2.63 14.76 -15.01
CA PRO A 75 4.07 14.69 -15.30
C PRO A 75 4.73 16.05 -15.54
N ALA A 76 4.01 16.99 -16.16
CA ALA A 76 4.52 18.34 -16.40
C ALA A 76 4.74 19.17 -15.12
N SER A 77 4.10 18.78 -14.01
CA SER A 77 4.17 19.46 -12.70
C SER A 77 4.92 18.64 -11.65
N ALA A 78 5.50 17.51 -12.01
CA ALA A 78 6.10 16.55 -11.06
C ALA A 78 7.17 17.18 -10.14
N ALA A 79 7.97 18.11 -10.64
CA ALA A 79 9.01 18.79 -9.86
C ALA A 79 8.49 19.64 -8.69
N SER A 80 7.18 19.96 -8.66
CA SER A 80 6.55 20.80 -7.63
C SER A 80 5.97 20.01 -6.45
N PHE A 81 6.06 18.69 -6.49
CA PHE A 81 5.46 17.81 -5.46
C PHE A 81 6.51 16.95 -4.78
N ALA A 82 6.24 16.61 -3.51
CA ALA A 82 7.07 15.68 -2.76
C ALA A 82 7.03 14.29 -3.40
N THR A 83 8.19 13.65 -3.47
CA THR A 83 8.36 12.32 -4.05
C THR A 83 8.68 11.30 -2.97
N THR A 84 8.37 10.04 -3.23
CA THR A 84 8.83 8.90 -2.43
C THR A 84 10.34 8.81 -2.50
N SER A 85 11.02 8.72 -1.36
CA SER A 85 12.47 8.77 -1.24
C SER A 85 13.09 7.40 -0.92
N PRO A 86 14.41 7.23 -1.09
CA PRO A 86 15.13 6.04 -0.60
C PRO A 86 15.01 5.87 0.92
N GLU A 87 14.90 6.96 1.67
CA GLU A 87 14.72 6.97 3.13
C GLU A 87 13.36 6.37 3.52
N ASP A 88 12.30 6.66 2.78
CA ASP A 88 10.98 6.04 2.97
C ASP A 88 11.05 4.52 2.78
N VAL A 89 11.78 4.05 1.77
CA VAL A 89 11.99 2.61 1.53
C VAL A 89 12.79 1.98 2.65
N SER A 90 13.89 2.62 3.07
CA SER A 90 14.75 2.14 4.16
C SER A 90 14.03 2.10 5.51
N ALA A 91 13.05 2.98 5.74
CA ALA A 91 12.22 2.95 6.94
C ALA A 91 11.36 1.68 6.99
N LEU A 92 10.80 1.23 5.86
CA LEU A 92 10.07 -0.04 5.79
C LEU A 92 10.99 -1.24 6.05
N ASP A 93 12.22 -1.24 5.50
CA ASP A 93 13.20 -2.31 5.72
C ASP A 93 13.60 -2.43 7.20
N ARG A 94 13.83 -1.29 7.89
CA ARG A 94 14.11 -1.28 9.34
C ARG A 94 12.95 -1.82 10.16
N LEU A 95 11.75 -1.32 9.92
CA LEU A 95 10.55 -1.77 10.64
C LEU A 95 10.30 -3.27 10.45
N MET A 96 10.49 -3.77 9.23
CA MET A 96 10.38 -5.20 8.93
C MET A 96 11.37 -6.02 9.75
N GLY A 97 12.64 -5.61 9.81
CA GLY A 97 13.68 -6.30 10.62
C GLY A 97 13.37 -6.26 12.12
N GLU A 98 12.83 -5.17 12.65
CA GLU A 98 12.39 -5.08 14.04
C GLU A 98 11.30 -6.10 14.36
N LEU A 99 10.27 -6.19 13.52
CA LEU A 99 9.16 -7.12 13.72
C LEU A 99 9.59 -8.59 13.57
N GLU A 100 10.45 -8.90 12.60
CA GLU A 100 10.99 -10.26 12.39
C GLU A 100 11.83 -10.75 13.57
N ALA A 101 12.50 -9.84 14.30
CA ALA A 101 13.25 -10.19 15.48
C ALA A 101 12.38 -10.59 16.69
N GLU A 102 11.11 -10.22 16.69
CA GLU A 102 10.18 -10.44 17.81
C GLU A 102 9.32 -11.71 17.64
N VAL A 103 9.13 -12.20 16.41
CA VAL A 103 8.27 -13.37 16.15
C VAL A 103 8.89 -14.32 15.14
N PRO A 104 8.73 -15.63 15.29
CA PRO A 104 9.23 -16.59 14.31
C PRO A 104 8.46 -16.48 12.99
N MET A 105 9.20 -16.40 11.88
CA MET A 105 8.61 -16.42 10.55
C MET A 105 8.39 -17.86 10.06
N PRO A 106 7.27 -18.15 9.39
CA PRO A 106 6.99 -19.47 8.84
C PRO A 106 8.00 -19.82 7.73
N GLN A 107 8.43 -21.09 7.71
CA GLN A 107 9.40 -21.60 6.72
C GLN A 107 8.78 -21.97 5.37
N GLY A 108 7.51 -21.70 5.14
CA GLY A 108 6.80 -22.09 3.92
C GLY A 108 5.54 -21.26 3.67
N PHE A 109 4.75 -21.73 2.72
CA PHE A 109 3.46 -21.12 2.45
C PHE A 109 2.48 -21.36 3.59
N ILE A 110 1.70 -20.32 3.88
CA ILE A 110 0.68 -20.34 4.92
C ILE A 110 -0.72 -20.14 4.32
N LEU A 111 -1.72 -20.58 5.03
CA LEU A 111 -3.11 -20.20 4.78
C LEU A 111 -3.40 -18.86 5.49
N PRO A 112 -3.89 -17.84 4.77
CA PRO A 112 -4.26 -16.57 5.39
C PRO A 112 -5.53 -16.73 6.23
N GLY A 113 -5.75 -15.82 7.20
CA GLY A 113 -7.02 -15.73 7.90
C GLY A 113 -7.05 -16.36 9.29
N THR A 114 -5.92 -16.42 9.98
CA THR A 114 -5.82 -16.95 11.36
C THR A 114 -6.59 -16.09 12.37
N THR A 115 -6.48 -14.76 12.27
CA THR A 115 -7.25 -13.81 13.07
C THR A 115 -7.92 -12.76 12.16
N PRO A 116 -8.99 -12.06 12.62
CA PRO A 116 -9.61 -11.02 11.81
C PRO A 116 -8.61 -9.94 11.36
N ALA A 117 -7.72 -9.49 12.25
CA ALA A 117 -6.72 -8.49 11.91
C ALA A 117 -5.66 -9.01 10.94
N SER A 118 -5.13 -10.25 11.14
CA SER A 118 -4.17 -10.83 10.20
C SER A 118 -4.80 -11.13 8.85
N ALA A 119 -6.06 -11.57 8.80
CA ALA A 119 -6.81 -11.75 7.56
C ALA A 119 -6.92 -10.46 6.74
N ALA A 120 -7.24 -9.34 7.41
CA ALA A 120 -7.30 -8.02 6.77
C ALA A 120 -5.91 -7.55 6.29
N LEU A 121 -4.84 -7.84 7.03
CA LEU A 121 -3.45 -7.57 6.61
C LEU A 121 -3.05 -8.40 5.39
N ASP A 122 -3.42 -9.69 5.33
CA ASP A 122 -3.18 -10.55 4.16
C ASP A 122 -3.95 -10.04 2.93
N LEU A 123 -5.19 -9.55 3.10
CA LEU A 123 -5.95 -8.90 2.04
C LEU A 123 -5.27 -7.61 1.58
N ALA A 124 -4.90 -6.73 2.51
CA ALA A 124 -4.19 -5.48 2.20
C ALA A 124 -2.89 -5.75 1.42
N ARG A 125 -2.13 -6.76 1.84
CA ARG A 125 -0.93 -7.21 1.13
C ARG A 125 -1.23 -7.60 -0.33
N ALA A 126 -2.30 -8.34 -0.57
CA ALA A 126 -2.68 -8.75 -1.93
C ALA A 126 -3.03 -7.53 -2.81
N VAL A 127 -3.70 -6.52 -2.24
CA VAL A 127 -4.04 -5.26 -2.92
C VAL A 127 -2.78 -4.44 -3.20
N VAL A 128 -1.87 -4.28 -2.21
CA VAL A 128 -0.56 -3.60 -2.40
C VAL A 128 0.24 -4.25 -3.53
N ARG A 129 0.28 -5.57 -3.61
CA ARG A 129 0.95 -6.30 -4.70
C ARG A 129 0.26 -6.11 -6.05
N ARG A 130 -1.04 -5.83 -6.07
CA ARG A 130 -1.74 -5.42 -7.31
C ARG A 130 -1.31 -4.00 -7.69
N ALA A 131 -1.26 -3.05 -6.75
CA ALA A 131 -0.76 -1.69 -6.99
C ALA A 131 0.69 -1.70 -7.51
N GLU A 132 1.56 -2.53 -6.92
CA GLU A 132 2.94 -2.72 -7.40
C GLU A 132 2.98 -3.15 -8.86
N ARG A 133 2.20 -4.16 -9.27
CA ARG A 133 2.15 -4.61 -10.68
C ARG A 133 1.66 -3.51 -11.62
N ARG A 134 0.65 -2.72 -11.23
CA ARG A 134 0.18 -1.57 -12.01
C ARG A 134 1.26 -0.49 -12.12
N CYS A 135 1.95 -0.19 -11.03
CA CYS A 135 3.09 0.73 -11.02
C CYS A 135 4.22 0.25 -11.95
N VAL A 136 4.52 -1.05 -12.00
CA VAL A 136 5.49 -1.63 -12.95
C VAL A 136 5.07 -1.36 -14.39
N THR A 137 3.80 -1.58 -14.74
CA THR A 137 3.30 -1.32 -16.09
C THR A 137 3.39 0.17 -16.42
N LEU A 138 2.93 1.05 -15.52
CA LEU A 138 2.97 2.51 -15.70
C LEU A 138 4.41 3.03 -15.88
N THR A 139 5.38 2.47 -15.12
CA THR A 139 6.82 2.80 -15.28
C THR A 139 7.35 2.39 -16.66
N ARG A 140 6.98 1.20 -17.15
CA ARG A 140 7.40 0.69 -18.46
C ARG A 140 6.85 1.53 -19.62
N GLU A 141 5.69 2.13 -19.46
CA GLU A 141 5.06 3.05 -20.40
C GLU A 141 5.57 4.50 -20.27
N GLY A 142 6.55 4.75 -19.40
CA GLY A 142 7.13 6.08 -19.20
C GLY A 142 6.26 7.03 -18.37
N GLY A 143 5.19 6.52 -17.75
CA GLY A 143 4.27 7.33 -16.96
C GLY A 143 4.82 7.75 -15.59
N VAL A 144 5.87 7.11 -15.09
CA VAL A 144 6.54 7.39 -13.81
C VAL A 144 8.04 7.23 -13.95
N ALA A 145 8.80 8.24 -13.53
CA ALA A 145 10.25 8.22 -13.57
C ALA A 145 10.91 7.77 -12.24
N ASN A 146 10.22 7.99 -11.10
CA ASN A 146 10.79 7.68 -9.78
C ASN A 146 10.80 6.16 -9.50
N PRO A 147 11.97 5.52 -9.41
CA PRO A 147 12.05 4.08 -9.12
C PRO A 147 11.65 3.72 -7.69
N GLU A 148 11.67 4.68 -6.76
CA GLU A 148 11.39 4.44 -5.34
C GLU A 148 9.91 4.11 -5.09
N LEU A 149 8.99 4.57 -5.94
CA LEU A 149 7.57 4.18 -5.87
C LEU A 149 7.38 2.66 -5.94
N ARG A 150 8.03 2.02 -6.93
CA ARG A 150 7.98 0.56 -7.09
C ARG A 150 8.67 -0.15 -5.94
N ARG A 151 9.83 0.37 -5.49
CA ARG A 151 10.57 -0.20 -4.35
C ARG A 151 9.76 -0.12 -3.08
N TYR A 152 9.11 1.03 -2.81
CA TYR A 152 8.25 1.23 -1.66
C TYR A 152 7.09 0.22 -1.63
N LEU A 153 6.35 0.10 -2.74
CA LEU A 153 5.21 -0.84 -2.83
C LEU A 153 5.67 -2.30 -2.65
N ASN A 154 6.83 -2.66 -3.21
CA ASN A 154 7.40 -3.99 -3.00
C ASN A 154 7.74 -4.25 -1.53
N ARG A 155 8.43 -3.33 -0.85
CA ARG A 155 8.78 -3.44 0.57
C ARG A 155 7.54 -3.45 1.46
N LEU A 156 6.55 -2.60 1.16
CA LEU A 156 5.28 -2.60 1.87
C LEU A 156 4.57 -3.96 1.78
N GLY A 157 4.57 -4.59 0.60
CA GLY A 157 4.00 -5.92 0.43
C GLY A 157 4.69 -7.00 1.28
N LEU A 158 6.01 -6.91 1.49
CA LEU A 158 6.76 -7.79 2.38
C LEU A 158 6.47 -7.48 3.86
N LEU A 159 6.52 -6.21 4.23
CA LEU A 159 6.23 -5.76 5.58
C LEU A 159 4.84 -6.19 6.05
N LEU A 160 3.81 -6.11 5.20
CA LEU A 160 2.46 -6.53 5.56
C LEU A 160 2.36 -8.03 5.83
N PHE A 161 3.17 -8.85 5.16
CA PHE A 161 3.29 -10.26 5.50
C PHE A 161 3.86 -10.45 6.91
N VAL A 162 4.95 -9.78 7.22
CA VAL A 162 5.61 -9.84 8.53
C VAL A 162 4.68 -9.31 9.63
N LEU A 163 4.01 -8.16 9.39
CA LEU A 163 3.06 -7.57 10.34
C LEU A 163 1.86 -8.49 10.61
N GLY A 164 1.39 -9.23 9.60
CA GLY A 164 0.36 -10.25 9.78
C GLY A 164 0.81 -11.36 10.73
N ARG A 165 2.03 -11.84 10.56
CA ARG A 165 2.63 -12.88 11.46
C ARG A 165 2.90 -12.34 12.85
N TYR A 166 3.36 -11.10 12.94
CA TYR A 166 3.50 -10.40 14.22
C TYR A 166 2.16 -10.30 14.98
N GLN A 167 1.10 -9.88 14.29
CA GLN A 167 -0.26 -9.81 14.86
C GLN A 167 -0.76 -11.18 15.35
N GLU A 168 -0.46 -12.25 14.63
CA GLU A 168 -0.80 -13.63 15.02
C GLU A 168 0.00 -14.09 16.23
N GLY A 169 1.28 -13.73 16.30
CA GLY A 169 2.14 -14.00 17.46
C GLY A 169 1.61 -13.36 18.74
N LEU A 170 1.21 -12.08 18.67
CA LEU A 170 0.59 -11.36 19.78
C LEU A 170 -0.74 -12.01 20.23
N ALA A 171 -1.51 -12.57 19.31
CA ALA A 171 -2.75 -13.26 19.60
C ALA A 171 -2.55 -14.72 20.08
N GLY A 172 -1.31 -15.22 20.15
CA GLY A 172 -1.03 -16.62 20.48
C GLY A 172 -1.59 -17.63 19.47
N SER A 173 -1.83 -17.18 18.23
CA SER A 173 -2.50 -17.96 17.19
C SER A 173 -1.61 -18.00 15.94
N PRO A 174 -0.61 -18.91 15.88
CA PRO A 174 0.35 -18.95 14.77
C PRO A 174 -0.35 -19.32 13.45
N ALA A 175 0.24 -18.83 12.34
CA ALA A 175 -0.24 -19.12 11.01
C ALA A 175 -0.25 -20.62 10.72
N ARG A 176 -1.30 -21.09 10.06
CA ARG A 176 -1.41 -22.47 9.62
C ARG A 176 -0.60 -22.69 8.33
N ALA A 177 0.23 -23.74 8.29
CA ALA A 177 0.92 -24.14 7.06
C ALA A 177 -0.09 -24.52 5.95
N ALA A 178 0.25 -24.20 4.70
CA ALA A 178 -0.59 -24.53 3.55
C ALA A 178 -0.45 -26.01 3.11
N LYS A 179 0.65 -26.65 3.51
CA LYS A 179 0.92 -28.08 3.33
C LYS A 179 1.47 -28.64 4.64
N ASP A 180 0.92 -29.72 5.10
CA ASP A 180 1.48 -30.55 6.15
C ASP A 180 2.61 -31.43 5.58
#